data_aaf9b1020b5930a919bdc45ed6bb6960
#
_entry.id   aaf9b1020b5930a919bdc45ed6bb6960
#
_cell.length_a   1.000
_cell.length_b   1.000
_cell.length_c   1.000
_cell.angle_alpha   90.00
_cell.angle_beta   90.00
_cell.angle_gamma   90.00
#
_symmetry.space_group_name_H-M   'P 1'
#
loop_
_entity.id
_entity.type
_entity.pdbx_description
1 polymer ?
#
loop_
_entity_poly.entity_id
_entity_poly.type
_entity_poly.pdbx_seq_one_letter_code
_entity_poly.pdbx_strand_id
1 'polypeptide(L)'
;MLNASPLFLTLPPKLNLYMKIQFCGAAREVTGSAHLITLDDGYTILLDCGLYQGRNKEMKDFNESFVFKPESVDCLILSHAHIDHTGRVPKLVRDGFQGQIFATHATRSLCAILLLDSAFIQEKDAEYYNKKHGKFGKSKKPLYTRKDVKPAMERFVGLPYDRWERINEHVDLQYRDAGHILGSASVTLRIKRADGTTTMLGFTGDIGRPDRPILRDPQPMPPCDYILCESTYGDREHELKPNEMEKFLNIVKDTCVEKRGKLLIPAFSVGRTQEIVHMLDQLE
;
A
#
# COMPACT_ATOMS: atom_id res chain seq x y z
N MET A 1 -13.82 4.31 -68.73
CA MET A 1 -12.70 4.56 -67.80
C MET A 1 -13.26 4.53 -66.39
N LEU A 2 -13.08 3.42 -65.70
CA LEU A 2 -13.55 3.22 -64.33
C LEU A 2 -12.37 3.60 -63.40
N ASN A 3 -12.53 4.69 -62.63
CA ASN A 3 -11.61 5.11 -61.62
C ASN A 3 -11.76 4.20 -60.38
N ALA A 4 -10.83 3.28 -60.18
CA ALA A 4 -10.71 2.52 -58.93
C ALA A 4 -9.93 3.35 -57.93
N SER A 5 -10.63 3.86 -56.88
CA SER A 5 -9.99 4.46 -55.73
C SER A 5 -9.23 3.40 -54.95
N PRO A 6 -8.01 3.65 -54.46
CA PRO A 6 -7.28 2.69 -53.67
C PRO A 6 -7.95 2.53 -52.29
N LEU A 7 -8.36 1.29 -51.98
CA LEU A 7 -8.75 0.89 -50.63
C LEU A 7 -7.51 0.96 -49.72
N PHE A 8 -7.42 1.97 -48.89
CA PHE A 8 -6.48 1.98 -47.77
C PHE A 8 -7.02 1.02 -46.68
N LEU A 9 -6.49 -0.20 -46.67
CA LEU A 9 -6.58 -1.09 -45.52
C LEU A 9 -5.73 -0.46 -44.41
N THR A 10 -6.39 0.28 -43.47
CA THR A 10 -5.76 0.60 -42.21
C THR A 10 -5.62 -0.68 -41.40
N LEU A 11 -4.40 -1.18 -41.31
CA LEU A 11 -4.07 -2.25 -40.38
C LEU A 11 -4.45 -1.76 -38.98
N PRO A 12 -5.12 -2.59 -38.17
CA PRO A 12 -5.39 -2.22 -36.78
C PRO A 12 -4.05 -1.90 -36.08
N PRO A 13 -4.04 -0.97 -35.12
CA PRO A 13 -2.84 -0.67 -34.36
C PRO A 13 -2.30 -1.99 -33.81
N LYS A 14 -0.98 -2.22 -33.94
CA LYS A 14 -0.33 -3.38 -33.36
C LYS A 14 -0.72 -3.45 -31.91
N LEU A 15 -1.58 -4.41 -31.52
CA LEU A 15 -1.82 -4.71 -30.12
C LEU A 15 -0.45 -4.96 -29.48
N ASN A 16 -0.11 -4.18 -28.46
CA ASN A 16 1.03 -4.48 -27.62
C ASN A 16 0.69 -5.76 -26.86
N LEU A 17 1.14 -6.91 -27.35
CA LEU A 17 0.89 -8.24 -26.76
C LEU A 17 1.67 -8.47 -25.45
N TYR A 18 2.15 -7.42 -24.81
CA TYR A 18 3.00 -7.52 -23.62
C TYR A 18 2.36 -6.79 -22.44
N MET A 19 2.12 -7.53 -21.37
CA MET A 19 1.86 -6.95 -20.05
C MET A 19 3.09 -6.16 -19.60
N LYS A 20 2.89 -4.95 -19.10
CA LYS A 20 3.96 -4.07 -18.61
C LYS A 20 3.77 -3.80 -17.11
N ILE A 21 4.87 -3.89 -16.37
CA ILE A 21 4.93 -3.46 -14.98
C ILE A 21 5.85 -2.24 -14.89
N GLN A 22 5.33 -1.14 -14.33
CA GLN A 22 6.09 0.06 -14.06
C GLN A 22 6.19 0.27 -12.54
N PHE A 23 7.41 0.28 -12.02
CA PHE A 23 7.69 0.60 -10.63
C PHE A 23 7.60 2.12 -10.47
N CYS A 24 6.53 2.58 -9.83
CA CYS A 24 6.24 3.99 -9.64
C CYS A 24 6.67 4.49 -8.26
N GLY A 25 7.16 3.59 -7.40
CA GLY A 25 7.66 3.87 -6.05
C GLY A 25 8.17 2.62 -5.37
N ALA A 26 8.81 2.75 -4.21
CA ALA A 26 9.45 1.69 -3.41
C ALA A 26 10.41 0.77 -4.22
N ALA A 27 10.96 1.27 -5.31
CA ALA A 27 12.00 0.59 -6.06
C ALA A 27 13.36 1.11 -5.59
N ARG A 28 14.13 0.27 -4.87
CA ARG A 28 15.37 0.62 -4.17
C ARG A 28 15.17 1.62 -3.01
N GLU A 29 13.95 1.74 -2.52
CA GLU A 29 13.49 2.56 -1.39
C GLU A 29 12.49 1.73 -0.57
N VAL A 30 12.39 2.01 0.75
CA VAL A 30 11.53 1.24 1.65
C VAL A 30 10.07 1.72 1.60
N THR A 31 9.83 3.02 1.42
CA THR A 31 8.50 3.61 1.52
C THR A 31 7.98 4.15 0.19
N GLY A 32 6.67 4.36 0.10
CA GLY A 32 6.02 4.90 -1.09
C GLY A 32 5.67 3.83 -2.13
N SER A 33 5.22 2.64 -1.69
CA SER A 33 4.84 1.53 -2.56
C SER A 33 3.80 1.95 -3.60
N ALA A 34 4.13 1.77 -4.87
CA ALA A 34 3.22 2.02 -6.00
C ALA A 34 3.75 1.34 -7.27
N HIS A 35 3.00 0.40 -7.83
CA HIS A 35 3.39 -0.34 -9.03
C HIS A 35 2.22 -0.38 -10.01
N LEU A 36 2.42 0.18 -11.22
CA LEU A 36 1.40 0.23 -12.26
C LEU A 36 1.58 -0.94 -13.23
N ILE A 37 0.54 -1.75 -13.37
CA ILE A 37 0.47 -2.84 -14.32
C ILE A 37 -0.44 -2.39 -15.47
N THR A 38 0.02 -2.55 -16.69
CA THR A 38 -0.79 -2.36 -17.91
C THR A 38 -0.93 -3.70 -18.60
N LEU A 39 -2.17 -4.14 -18.80
CA LEU A 39 -2.49 -5.39 -19.47
C LEU A 39 -2.45 -5.24 -21.00
N ASP A 40 -2.56 -6.35 -21.70
CA ASP A 40 -2.51 -6.42 -23.18
C ASP A 40 -3.64 -5.62 -23.85
N ASP A 41 -4.80 -5.53 -23.20
CA ASP A 41 -5.98 -4.79 -23.64
C ASP A 41 -5.95 -3.30 -23.26
N GLY A 42 -4.91 -2.89 -22.52
CA GLY A 42 -4.74 -1.53 -22.02
C GLY A 42 -5.35 -1.29 -20.63
N TYR A 43 -6.03 -2.28 -20.01
CA TYR A 43 -6.53 -2.16 -18.64
C TYR A 43 -5.37 -1.96 -17.66
N THR A 44 -5.54 -1.02 -16.73
CA THR A 44 -4.47 -0.63 -15.80
C THR A 44 -4.84 -0.89 -14.36
N ILE A 45 -3.91 -1.55 -13.65
CA ILE A 45 -4.02 -1.90 -12.23
C ILE A 45 -2.90 -1.21 -11.48
N LEU A 46 -3.24 -0.42 -10.46
CA LEU A 46 -2.26 0.09 -9.52
C LEU A 46 -2.20 -0.83 -8.31
N LEU A 47 -1.01 -1.34 -7.97
CA LEU A 47 -0.75 -2.06 -6.72
C LEU A 47 -0.15 -1.06 -5.73
N ASP A 48 -0.83 -0.82 -4.63
CA ASP A 48 -0.58 0.19 -3.61
C ASP A 48 -0.51 1.65 -4.14
N CYS A 49 -0.65 2.59 -3.24
CA CYS A 49 -0.59 4.03 -3.53
C CYS A 49 -0.02 4.78 -2.31
N GLY A 50 1.24 4.48 -2.01
CA GLY A 50 1.89 4.85 -0.78
C GLY A 50 2.46 6.26 -0.74
N LEU A 51 2.54 6.79 0.47
CA LEU A 51 3.24 8.03 0.78
C LEU A 51 4.73 7.73 1.00
N TYR A 52 5.61 8.45 0.31
CA TYR A 52 7.03 8.39 0.59
C TYR A 52 7.34 9.10 1.92
N GLN A 53 8.06 8.39 2.80
CA GLN A 53 8.47 8.85 4.13
C GLN A 53 9.99 8.72 4.24
N GLY A 54 10.72 9.72 3.78
CA GLY A 54 12.18 9.69 3.76
C GLY A 54 12.80 11.07 3.59
N ARG A 55 14.14 11.09 3.60
CA ARG A 55 14.95 12.32 3.44
C ARG A 55 15.70 12.36 2.11
N ASN A 56 15.47 11.41 1.22
CA ASN A 56 16.11 11.39 -0.09
C ASN A 56 15.64 12.61 -0.91
N LYS A 57 16.58 13.44 -1.35
CA LYS A 57 16.28 14.67 -2.10
C LYS A 57 15.72 14.38 -3.49
N GLU A 58 16.08 13.26 -4.10
CA GLU A 58 15.57 12.80 -5.40
C GLU A 58 14.08 12.44 -5.34
N MET A 59 13.58 12.08 -4.15
CA MET A 59 12.17 11.74 -3.89
C MET A 59 11.34 12.93 -3.38
N LYS A 60 11.89 14.16 -3.40
CA LYS A 60 11.25 15.34 -2.81
C LYS A 60 9.85 15.61 -3.37
N ASP A 61 9.67 15.42 -4.66
CA ASP A 61 8.42 15.73 -5.36
C ASP A 61 7.52 14.48 -5.56
N PHE A 62 7.97 13.33 -5.06
CA PHE A 62 7.28 12.05 -5.21
C PHE A 62 5.84 12.09 -4.70
N ASN A 63 5.62 12.71 -3.55
CA ASN A 63 4.28 12.79 -2.96
C ASN A 63 3.39 13.81 -3.67
N GLU A 64 3.97 14.82 -4.31
CA GLU A 64 3.22 15.91 -4.93
C GLU A 64 2.67 15.56 -6.32
N SER A 65 3.30 14.60 -7.03
CA SER A 65 2.90 14.21 -8.39
C SER A 65 2.88 12.69 -8.56
N PHE A 66 2.11 12.22 -9.53
CA PHE A 66 2.16 10.84 -10.00
C PHE A 66 2.93 10.79 -11.32
N VAL A 67 3.70 9.71 -11.53
CA VAL A 67 4.41 9.45 -12.80
C VAL A 67 3.49 8.85 -13.88
N PHE A 68 2.20 8.76 -13.58
CA PHE A 68 1.11 8.33 -14.46
C PHE A 68 -0.08 9.28 -14.27
N LYS A 69 -1.05 9.20 -15.15
CA LYS A 69 -2.29 9.98 -15.05
C LYS A 69 -3.28 9.24 -14.15
N PRO A 70 -3.73 9.81 -13.01
CA PRO A 70 -4.70 9.18 -12.12
C PRO A 70 -5.98 8.71 -12.83
N GLU A 71 -6.48 9.49 -13.79
CA GLU A 71 -7.66 9.18 -14.58
C GLU A 71 -7.50 7.98 -15.52
N SER A 72 -6.26 7.55 -15.79
CA SER A 72 -5.98 6.37 -16.63
C SER A 72 -5.87 5.07 -15.85
N VAL A 73 -6.00 5.10 -14.52
CA VAL A 73 -5.96 3.90 -13.68
C VAL A 73 -7.37 3.35 -13.53
N ASP A 74 -7.57 2.09 -13.93
CA ASP A 74 -8.89 1.44 -13.91
C ASP A 74 -9.25 0.90 -12.53
N CYS A 75 -8.28 0.36 -11.79
CA CYS A 75 -8.47 -0.05 -10.40
C CYS A 75 -7.20 0.07 -9.56
N LEU A 76 -7.40 0.18 -8.25
CA LEU A 76 -6.34 0.14 -7.23
C LEU A 76 -6.54 -1.10 -6.36
N ILE A 77 -5.47 -1.84 -6.10
CA ILE A 77 -5.44 -2.99 -5.20
C ILE A 77 -4.45 -2.70 -4.09
N LEU A 78 -4.91 -2.74 -2.84
CA LEU A 78 -4.11 -2.44 -1.66
C LEU A 78 -3.70 -3.72 -0.94
N SER A 79 -2.43 -3.82 -0.58
CA SER A 79 -1.88 -4.91 0.21
C SER A 79 -2.25 -4.80 1.69
N HIS A 80 -2.07 -3.62 2.28
CA HIS A 80 -2.37 -3.34 3.68
C HIS A 80 -2.51 -1.83 3.96
N ALA A 81 -2.82 -1.47 5.22
CA ALA A 81 -3.26 -0.12 5.56
C ALA A 81 -2.15 0.87 5.94
N HIS A 82 -0.87 0.47 5.99
CA HIS A 82 0.20 1.43 6.30
C HIS A 82 0.23 2.60 5.33
N ILE A 83 0.65 3.76 5.82
CA ILE A 83 0.60 5.01 5.06
C ILE A 83 1.57 5.02 3.87
N ASP A 84 2.67 4.32 3.95
CA ASP A 84 3.59 4.11 2.82
C ASP A 84 3.08 3.13 1.75
N HIS A 85 1.89 2.54 1.95
CA HIS A 85 1.14 1.74 0.97
C HIS A 85 -0.20 2.38 0.56
N THR A 86 -0.75 3.30 1.36
CA THR A 86 -2.10 3.88 1.14
C THR A 86 -2.14 5.39 1.17
N GLY A 87 -1.09 6.05 1.66
CA GLY A 87 -1.13 7.44 2.07
C GLY A 87 -1.37 8.47 0.97
N ARG A 88 -1.32 8.09 -0.33
CA ARG A 88 -1.69 8.97 -1.44
C ARG A 88 -3.05 8.64 -2.06
N VAL A 89 -3.80 7.69 -1.50
CA VAL A 89 -5.12 7.29 -2.02
C VAL A 89 -6.11 8.46 -2.10
N PRO A 90 -6.28 9.32 -1.07
CA PRO A 90 -7.20 10.47 -1.19
C PRO A 90 -6.75 11.47 -2.26
N LYS A 91 -5.43 11.66 -2.41
CA LYS A 91 -4.87 12.48 -3.48
C LYS A 91 -5.15 11.88 -4.86
N LEU A 92 -4.97 10.57 -5.02
CA LEU A 92 -5.22 9.85 -6.27
C LEU A 92 -6.67 10.08 -6.76
N VAL A 93 -7.65 9.93 -5.84
CA VAL A 93 -9.07 10.16 -6.15
C VAL A 93 -9.35 11.61 -6.46
N ARG A 94 -8.84 12.55 -5.67
CA ARG A 94 -8.97 13.99 -5.93
C ARG A 94 -8.40 14.39 -7.29
N ASP A 95 -7.27 13.80 -7.67
CA ASP A 95 -6.55 14.12 -8.90
C ASP A 95 -7.11 13.38 -10.14
N GLY A 96 -8.25 12.65 -10.02
CA GLY A 96 -9.02 12.16 -11.16
C GLY A 96 -9.28 10.64 -11.24
N PHE A 97 -8.73 9.83 -10.33
CA PHE A 97 -9.02 8.40 -10.31
C PHE A 97 -10.51 8.13 -10.07
N GLN A 98 -11.12 7.29 -10.91
CA GLN A 98 -12.54 6.96 -10.87
C GLN A 98 -12.84 5.49 -10.59
N GLY A 99 -11.82 4.62 -10.58
CA GLY A 99 -11.96 3.18 -10.42
C GLY A 99 -12.33 2.74 -9.00
N GLN A 100 -12.45 1.42 -8.82
CA GLN A 100 -12.65 0.79 -7.51
C GLN A 100 -11.29 0.59 -6.80
N ILE A 101 -11.35 0.59 -5.47
CA ILE A 101 -10.21 0.32 -4.59
C ILE A 101 -10.47 -0.99 -3.85
N PHE A 102 -9.76 -2.03 -4.23
CA PHE A 102 -9.89 -3.33 -3.59
C PHE A 102 -8.93 -3.44 -2.40
N ALA A 103 -9.45 -3.95 -1.29
CA ALA A 103 -8.69 -4.20 -0.07
C ALA A 103 -9.37 -5.30 0.74
N THR A 104 -8.67 -5.90 1.70
CA THR A 104 -9.36 -6.73 2.69
C THR A 104 -10.32 -5.89 3.54
N HIS A 105 -11.34 -6.52 4.13
CA HIS A 105 -12.29 -5.81 4.99
C HIS A 105 -11.61 -5.03 6.12
N ALA A 106 -10.59 -5.62 6.75
CA ALA A 106 -9.87 -4.98 7.85
C ALA A 106 -8.96 -3.86 7.35
N THR A 107 -8.26 -4.03 6.23
CA THR A 107 -7.48 -2.95 5.59
C THR A 107 -8.36 -1.75 5.25
N ARG A 108 -9.54 -1.98 4.65
CA ARG A 108 -10.52 -0.91 4.39
C ARG A 108 -10.91 -0.15 5.67
N SER A 109 -11.19 -0.89 6.76
CA SER A 109 -11.58 -0.28 8.04
C SER A 109 -10.45 0.53 8.67
N LEU A 110 -9.21 0.04 8.62
CA LEU A 110 -8.04 0.76 9.09
C LEU A 110 -7.73 2.00 8.23
N CYS A 111 -7.86 1.91 6.90
CA CYS A 111 -7.68 3.05 6.00
C CYS A 111 -8.64 4.19 6.33
N ALA A 112 -9.88 3.90 6.74
CA ALA A 112 -10.84 4.93 7.12
C ALA A 112 -10.36 5.79 8.31
N ILE A 113 -9.61 5.19 9.24
CA ILE A 113 -9.04 5.88 10.40
C ILE A 113 -7.71 6.54 10.04
N LEU A 114 -6.79 5.76 9.45
CA LEU A 114 -5.41 6.21 9.20
C LEU A 114 -5.32 7.33 8.17
N LEU A 115 -6.15 7.31 7.12
CA LEU A 115 -6.16 8.38 6.12
C LEU A 115 -6.73 9.69 6.66
N LEU A 116 -7.72 9.63 7.59
CA LEU A 116 -8.23 10.82 8.29
C LEU A 116 -7.18 11.41 9.23
N ASP A 117 -6.47 10.57 9.97
CA ASP A 117 -5.37 10.98 10.85
C ASP A 117 -4.23 11.60 10.05
N SER A 118 -3.80 10.94 8.97
CA SER A 118 -2.78 11.48 8.06
C SER A 118 -3.18 12.83 7.47
N ALA A 119 -4.43 13.00 7.05
CA ALA A 119 -4.93 14.30 6.57
C ALA A 119 -4.87 15.37 7.65
N PHE A 120 -5.29 15.05 8.88
CA PHE A 120 -5.24 15.97 10.01
C PHE A 120 -3.79 16.40 10.31
N ILE A 121 -2.85 15.47 10.36
CA ILE A 121 -1.43 15.76 10.58
C ILE A 121 -0.91 16.69 9.48
N GLN A 122 -1.18 16.40 8.22
CA GLN A 122 -0.74 17.23 7.08
C GLN A 122 -1.35 18.65 7.13
N GLU A 123 -2.63 18.78 7.50
CA GLU A 123 -3.28 20.09 7.70
C GLU A 123 -2.58 20.87 8.81
N LYS A 124 -2.28 20.24 9.95
CA LYS A 124 -1.59 20.87 11.09
C LYS A 124 -0.16 21.26 10.76
N ASP A 125 0.57 20.41 10.06
CA ASP A 125 1.93 20.72 9.60
C ASP A 125 1.95 21.90 8.64
N ALA A 126 0.99 21.98 7.73
CA ALA A 126 0.86 23.11 6.81
C ALA A 126 0.50 24.40 7.55
N GLU A 127 -0.43 24.37 8.51
CA GLU A 127 -0.79 25.50 9.37
C GLU A 127 0.44 26.02 10.15
N TYR A 128 1.17 25.09 10.80
CA TYR A 128 2.38 25.45 11.57
C TYR A 128 3.46 26.07 10.69
N TYR A 129 3.74 25.44 9.54
CA TYR A 129 4.71 25.96 8.57
C TYR A 129 4.34 27.35 8.09
N ASN A 130 3.08 27.59 7.71
CA ASN A 130 2.59 28.86 7.20
C ASN A 130 2.61 29.95 8.26
N LYS A 131 2.29 29.62 9.51
CA LYS A 131 2.43 30.57 10.62
C LYS A 131 3.87 31.04 10.80
N LYS A 132 4.85 30.15 10.61
CA LYS A 132 6.27 30.46 10.79
C LYS A 132 6.91 31.14 9.58
N HIS A 133 6.53 30.77 8.35
CA HIS A 133 7.20 31.15 7.11
C HIS A 133 6.31 31.91 6.13
N GLY A 134 5.00 31.98 6.32
CA GLY A 134 4.05 32.58 5.38
C GLY A 134 4.28 34.08 5.15
N LYS A 135 4.83 34.78 6.14
CA LYS A 135 5.22 36.19 6.01
C LYS A 135 6.31 36.47 4.94
N PHE A 136 7.02 35.40 4.52
CA PHE A 136 8.08 35.46 3.51
C PHE A 136 7.63 34.93 2.15
N GLY A 137 6.31 34.88 1.89
CA GLY A 137 5.76 34.39 0.62
C GLY A 137 5.85 32.88 0.38
N LYS A 138 6.28 32.10 1.38
CA LYS A 138 6.37 30.63 1.30
C LYS A 138 5.15 30.01 1.96
N SER A 139 4.18 29.55 1.17
CA SER A 139 3.00 28.83 1.65
C SER A 139 3.11 27.35 1.31
N LYS A 140 2.79 26.47 2.26
CA LYS A 140 2.69 25.04 2.10
C LYS A 140 1.22 24.61 2.17
N LYS A 141 0.80 23.73 1.28
CA LYS A 141 -0.52 23.08 1.31
C LYS A 141 -0.37 21.62 1.69
N PRO A 142 -1.36 21.02 2.37
CA PRO A 142 -1.38 19.57 2.57
C PRO A 142 -1.55 18.87 1.21
N LEU A 143 -1.04 17.66 1.08
CA LEU A 143 -1.22 16.84 -0.13
C LEU A 143 -2.70 16.55 -0.39
N TYR A 144 -3.46 16.36 0.66
CA TYR A 144 -4.92 16.24 0.68
C TYR A 144 -5.44 16.66 2.05
N THR A 145 -6.73 16.86 2.16
CA THR A 145 -7.42 17.27 3.38
C THR A 145 -8.38 16.19 3.85
N ARG A 146 -8.91 16.31 5.07
CA ARG A 146 -9.95 15.40 5.57
C ARG A 146 -11.19 15.32 4.67
N LYS A 147 -11.49 16.37 3.89
CA LYS A 147 -12.59 16.38 2.92
C LYS A 147 -12.37 15.43 1.75
N ASP A 148 -11.11 15.17 1.40
CA ASP A 148 -10.73 14.30 0.28
C ASP A 148 -10.80 12.81 0.67
N VAL A 149 -10.83 12.49 1.97
CA VAL A 149 -10.82 11.10 2.46
C VAL A 149 -12.17 10.41 2.21
N LYS A 150 -13.30 11.09 2.46
CA LYS A 150 -14.63 10.50 2.28
C LYS A 150 -14.88 10.02 0.84
N PRO A 151 -14.65 10.83 -0.22
CA PRO A 151 -14.80 10.37 -1.60
C PRO A 151 -13.88 9.18 -1.95
N ALA A 152 -12.70 9.13 -1.35
CA ALA A 152 -11.80 7.98 -1.52
C ALA A 152 -12.39 6.71 -0.88
N MET A 153 -12.89 6.80 0.36
CA MET A 153 -13.47 5.66 1.08
C MET A 153 -14.74 5.10 0.42
N GLU A 154 -15.50 5.94 -0.30
CA GLU A 154 -16.69 5.52 -1.06
C GLU A 154 -16.34 4.59 -2.24
N ARG A 155 -15.08 4.55 -2.68
CA ARG A 155 -14.59 3.67 -3.76
C ARG A 155 -14.07 2.31 -3.28
N PHE A 156 -13.94 2.13 -1.97
CA PHE A 156 -13.40 0.89 -1.40
C PHE A 156 -14.38 -0.27 -1.47
N VAL A 157 -13.89 -1.37 -2.01
CA VAL A 157 -14.55 -2.69 -2.01
C VAL A 157 -13.76 -3.60 -1.08
N GLY A 158 -14.40 -4.04 0.01
CA GLY A 158 -13.81 -4.99 0.97
C GLY A 158 -13.97 -6.42 0.48
N LEU A 159 -12.88 -7.17 0.40
CA LEU A 159 -12.84 -8.56 -0.05
C LEU A 159 -12.37 -9.50 1.07
N PRO A 160 -12.86 -10.74 1.09
CA PRO A 160 -12.38 -11.76 2.02
C PRO A 160 -11.02 -12.31 1.61
N TYR A 161 -10.34 -12.96 2.56
CA TYR A 161 -9.19 -13.82 2.26
C TYR A 161 -9.61 -15.13 1.58
N ASP A 162 -8.66 -15.76 0.92
CA ASP A 162 -8.72 -17.15 0.43
C ASP A 162 -9.74 -17.43 -0.68
N ARG A 163 -10.34 -16.39 -1.24
CA ARG A 163 -11.30 -16.50 -2.35
C ARG A 163 -10.78 -15.77 -3.58
N TRP A 164 -11.05 -16.36 -4.75
CA TRP A 164 -10.87 -15.71 -6.03
C TRP A 164 -12.07 -14.82 -6.31
N GLU A 165 -11.82 -13.53 -6.47
CA GLU A 165 -12.83 -12.52 -6.78
C GLU A 165 -12.54 -11.94 -8.17
N ARG A 166 -13.56 -11.91 -9.02
CA ARG A 166 -13.43 -11.33 -10.35
C ARG A 166 -13.51 -9.81 -10.28
N ILE A 167 -12.45 -9.12 -10.71
CA ILE A 167 -12.41 -7.66 -10.74
C ILE A 167 -12.73 -7.07 -12.12
N ASN A 168 -12.49 -7.83 -13.19
CA ASN A 168 -12.97 -7.57 -14.54
C ASN A 168 -13.05 -8.89 -15.34
N GLU A 169 -13.34 -8.83 -16.65
CA GLU A 169 -13.45 -10.03 -17.49
C GLU A 169 -12.13 -10.80 -17.68
N HIS A 170 -10.99 -10.14 -17.45
CA HIS A 170 -9.66 -10.71 -17.68
C HIS A 170 -8.88 -10.94 -16.39
N VAL A 171 -9.30 -10.41 -15.24
CA VAL A 171 -8.52 -10.46 -14.00
C VAL A 171 -9.35 -10.96 -12.83
N ASP A 172 -8.84 -12.00 -12.20
CA ASP A 172 -9.30 -12.46 -10.88
C ASP A 172 -8.22 -12.14 -9.84
N LEU A 173 -8.66 -11.72 -8.65
CA LEU A 173 -7.85 -11.33 -7.50
C LEU A 173 -8.03 -12.31 -6.35
N GLN A 174 -6.96 -12.69 -5.68
CA GLN A 174 -7.00 -13.40 -4.40
C GLN A 174 -6.09 -12.72 -3.38
N TYR A 175 -6.60 -12.56 -2.16
CA TYR A 175 -5.84 -12.16 -0.98
C TYR A 175 -5.48 -13.36 -0.13
N ARG A 176 -4.22 -13.42 0.35
CA ARG A 176 -3.74 -14.34 1.39
C ARG A 176 -3.21 -13.54 2.56
N ASP A 177 -3.45 -14.00 3.79
CA ASP A 177 -2.97 -13.28 4.97
C ASP A 177 -1.44 -13.16 4.96
N ALA A 178 -0.94 -11.94 5.01
CA ALA A 178 0.49 -11.67 5.01
C ALA A 178 1.10 -11.62 6.43
N GLY A 179 0.30 -11.70 7.48
CA GLY A 179 0.75 -11.76 8.88
C GLY A 179 1.50 -10.52 9.37
N HIS A 180 1.41 -9.37 8.65
CA HIS A 180 2.18 -8.17 8.94
C HIS A 180 1.46 -7.21 9.89
N ILE A 181 0.23 -6.82 9.56
CA ILE A 181 -0.72 -6.10 10.43
C ILE A 181 -2.12 -6.64 10.20
N LEU A 182 -3.08 -6.21 11.03
CA LEU A 182 -4.48 -6.57 10.85
C LEU A 182 -4.95 -6.21 9.43
N GLY A 183 -5.42 -7.19 8.69
CA GLY A 183 -5.90 -7.01 7.33
C GLY A 183 -4.83 -7.07 6.23
N SER A 184 -3.54 -7.16 6.58
CA SER A 184 -2.47 -7.27 5.58
C SER A 184 -2.62 -8.50 4.70
N ALA A 185 -2.33 -8.35 3.43
CA ALA A 185 -2.46 -9.44 2.47
C ALA A 185 -1.37 -9.42 1.40
N SER A 186 -0.90 -10.59 1.04
CA SER A 186 -0.30 -10.80 -0.26
C SER A 186 -1.40 -10.89 -1.32
N VAL A 187 -1.10 -10.36 -2.50
CA VAL A 187 -2.02 -10.23 -3.63
C VAL A 187 -1.61 -11.24 -4.71
N THR A 188 -2.55 -12.04 -5.19
CA THR A 188 -2.33 -12.86 -6.40
C THR A 188 -3.34 -12.46 -7.45
N LEU A 189 -2.86 -12.13 -8.64
CA LEU A 189 -3.66 -11.84 -9.82
C LEU A 189 -3.56 -13.00 -10.80
N ARG A 190 -4.71 -13.49 -11.24
CA ARG A 190 -4.83 -14.42 -12.34
C ARG A 190 -5.31 -13.66 -13.58
N ILE A 191 -4.42 -13.47 -14.54
CA ILE A 191 -4.60 -12.58 -15.67
C ILE A 191 -4.74 -13.40 -16.95
N LYS A 192 -5.89 -13.29 -17.62
CA LYS A 192 -6.11 -13.87 -18.94
C LYS A 192 -5.46 -12.96 -19.98
N ARG A 193 -4.57 -13.54 -20.79
CA ARG A 193 -3.82 -12.84 -21.82
C ARG A 193 -4.59 -12.84 -23.15
N ALA A 194 -4.28 -11.89 -24.01
CA ALA A 194 -4.88 -11.76 -25.34
C ALA A 194 -4.63 -12.98 -26.26
N ASP A 195 -3.55 -13.72 -26.00
CA ASP A 195 -3.22 -14.97 -26.70
C ASP A 195 -3.94 -16.21 -26.16
N GLY A 196 -4.82 -16.04 -25.17
CA GLY A 196 -5.59 -17.10 -24.50
C GLY A 196 -4.83 -17.80 -23.37
N THR A 197 -3.58 -17.45 -23.09
CA THR A 197 -2.85 -17.98 -21.94
C THR A 197 -3.26 -17.28 -20.65
N THR A 198 -2.78 -17.79 -19.53
CA THR A 198 -3.01 -17.18 -18.20
C THR A 198 -1.67 -16.88 -17.57
N THR A 199 -1.51 -15.69 -17.01
CA THR A 199 -0.34 -15.29 -16.22
C THR A 199 -0.76 -15.12 -14.77
N MET A 200 0.01 -15.75 -13.86
CA MET A 200 -0.11 -15.60 -12.41
C MET A 200 0.91 -14.59 -11.92
N LEU A 201 0.44 -13.45 -11.39
CA LEU A 201 1.29 -12.40 -10.84
C LEU A 201 1.05 -12.27 -9.33
N GLY A 202 2.13 -12.43 -8.55
CA GLY A 202 2.14 -12.23 -7.11
C GLY A 202 2.71 -10.85 -6.72
N PHE A 203 2.14 -10.27 -5.67
CA PHE A 203 2.69 -9.11 -4.98
C PHE A 203 2.62 -9.35 -3.48
N THR A 204 3.76 -9.36 -2.80
CA THR A 204 3.80 -9.74 -1.39
C THR A 204 3.20 -8.69 -0.47
N GLY A 205 3.20 -7.40 -0.87
CA GLY A 205 3.13 -6.33 0.11
C GLY A 205 4.25 -6.51 1.13
N ASP A 206 4.01 -6.13 2.38
CA ASP A 206 4.90 -6.41 3.50
C ASP A 206 4.52 -7.73 4.15
N ILE A 207 5.51 -8.59 4.40
CA ILE A 207 5.31 -9.92 4.99
C ILE A 207 5.67 -9.87 6.49
N GLY A 208 4.75 -10.37 7.30
CA GLY A 208 4.98 -10.55 8.74
C GLY A 208 5.86 -11.75 9.07
N ARG A 209 6.06 -11.97 10.37
CA ARG A 209 6.76 -13.14 10.89
C ARG A 209 5.76 -14.12 11.50
N PRO A 210 6.05 -15.43 11.46
CA PRO A 210 5.25 -16.41 12.20
C PRO A 210 5.34 -16.17 13.72
N ASP A 211 4.47 -16.82 14.45
CA ASP A 211 4.42 -16.83 15.92
C ASP A 211 4.21 -15.46 16.58
N ARG A 212 3.45 -14.57 15.93
CA ARG A 212 3.07 -13.27 16.53
C ARG A 212 1.84 -13.42 17.43
N PRO A 213 1.81 -12.71 18.60
CA PRO A 213 0.78 -12.98 19.62
C PRO A 213 -0.66 -12.75 19.17
N ILE A 214 -0.91 -11.76 18.29
CA ILE A 214 -2.27 -11.32 17.92
C ILE A 214 -2.55 -11.38 16.41
N LEU A 215 -1.59 -11.78 15.62
CA LEU A 215 -1.73 -11.91 14.17
C LEU A 215 -1.69 -13.37 13.76
N ARG A 216 -2.29 -13.66 12.62
CA ARG A 216 -2.12 -14.97 11.98
C ARG A 216 -0.75 -15.04 11.33
N ASP A 217 -0.24 -16.25 11.19
CA ASP A 217 0.99 -16.48 10.44
C ASP A 217 0.79 -16.17 8.95
N PRO A 218 1.85 -15.69 8.27
CA PRO A 218 1.81 -15.48 6.83
C PRO A 218 1.43 -16.77 6.11
N GLN A 219 0.46 -16.67 5.21
CA GLN A 219 0.04 -17.79 4.38
C GLN A 219 0.83 -17.80 3.06
N PRO A 220 1.21 -18.99 2.55
CA PRO A 220 1.88 -19.10 1.26
C PRO A 220 0.97 -18.63 0.13
N MET A 221 1.55 -17.89 -0.81
CA MET A 221 0.87 -17.51 -2.05
C MET A 221 0.70 -18.74 -2.97
N PRO A 222 -0.30 -18.74 -3.86
CA PRO A 222 -0.34 -19.68 -4.97
C PRO A 222 0.93 -19.59 -5.82
N PRO A 223 1.30 -20.66 -6.56
CA PRO A 223 2.38 -20.58 -7.52
C PRO A 223 2.15 -19.43 -8.53
N CYS A 224 3.17 -18.59 -8.73
CA CYS A 224 3.13 -17.43 -9.61
C CYS A 224 4.24 -17.51 -10.68
N ASP A 225 3.94 -17.01 -11.89
CA ASP A 225 4.93 -16.86 -12.95
C ASP A 225 5.90 -15.71 -12.65
N TYR A 226 5.38 -14.65 -12.01
CA TYR A 226 6.13 -13.46 -11.58
C TYR A 226 5.73 -13.05 -10.18
N ILE A 227 6.70 -12.58 -9.39
CA ILE A 227 6.46 -12.08 -8.03
C ILE A 227 7.16 -10.74 -7.84
N LEU A 228 6.41 -9.73 -7.41
CA LEU A 228 6.96 -8.51 -6.83
C LEU A 228 7.08 -8.77 -5.32
N CYS A 229 8.31 -8.81 -4.83
CA CYS A 229 8.61 -9.16 -3.45
C CYS A 229 9.29 -7.98 -2.73
N GLU A 230 8.86 -7.72 -1.48
CA GLU A 230 9.62 -6.84 -0.60
C GLU A 230 11.02 -7.42 -0.32
N SER A 231 11.95 -6.57 0.05
CA SER A 231 13.32 -6.97 0.43
C SER A 231 13.90 -6.09 1.55
N THR A 232 13.05 -5.61 2.45
CA THR A 232 13.44 -4.71 3.57
C THR A 232 14.54 -5.30 4.44
N TYR A 233 14.48 -6.60 4.69
CA TYR A 233 15.50 -7.37 5.41
C TYR A 233 16.22 -8.40 4.53
N GLY A 234 16.25 -8.19 3.21
CA GLY A 234 16.83 -9.14 2.26
C GLY A 234 18.35 -9.33 2.38
N ASP A 235 19.03 -8.47 3.10
CA ASP A 235 20.49 -8.48 3.31
C ASP A 235 20.92 -9.03 4.68
N ARG A 236 19.98 -9.41 5.56
CA ARG A 236 20.29 -9.84 6.93
C ARG A 236 19.21 -10.72 7.54
N GLU A 237 19.62 -11.54 8.49
CA GLU A 237 18.72 -12.33 9.33
C GLU A 237 18.28 -11.51 10.56
N HIS A 238 17.08 -11.84 11.07
CA HIS A 238 16.64 -11.32 12.35
C HIS A 238 17.38 -12.04 13.49
N GLU A 239 17.93 -11.27 14.43
CA GLU A 239 18.53 -11.83 15.63
C GLU A 239 17.45 -12.57 16.45
N LEU A 240 17.72 -13.84 16.76
CA LEU A 240 16.96 -14.58 17.75
C LEU A 240 17.38 -14.12 19.14
N LYS A 241 16.51 -13.43 19.85
CA LYS A 241 16.78 -12.98 21.24
C LYS A 241 15.97 -13.84 22.21
N PRO A 242 16.59 -14.82 22.88
CA PRO A 242 15.91 -15.61 23.88
C PRO A 242 15.47 -14.72 25.06
N ASN A 243 14.33 -15.04 25.67
CA ASN A 243 13.76 -14.39 26.85
C ASN A 243 13.41 -12.89 26.65
N GLU A 244 12.99 -12.48 25.44
CA GLU A 244 12.59 -11.08 25.20
C GLU A 244 11.45 -10.62 26.12
N MET A 245 10.46 -11.50 26.39
CA MET A 245 9.34 -11.21 27.28
C MET A 245 9.80 -10.96 28.72
N GLU A 246 10.64 -11.82 29.26
CA GLU A 246 11.19 -11.69 30.61
C GLU A 246 12.04 -10.43 30.75
N LYS A 247 12.90 -10.13 29.76
CA LYS A 247 13.69 -8.90 29.75
C LYS A 247 12.82 -7.65 29.72
N PHE A 248 11.75 -7.67 28.90
CA PHE A 248 10.80 -6.56 28.82
C PHE A 248 10.10 -6.35 30.16
N LEU A 249 9.60 -7.41 30.80
CA LEU A 249 8.98 -7.38 32.11
C LEU A 249 9.93 -6.79 33.17
N ASN A 250 11.18 -7.22 33.19
CA ASN A 250 12.17 -6.73 34.16
C ASN A 250 12.43 -5.23 33.97
N ILE A 251 12.51 -4.74 32.70
CA ILE A 251 12.66 -3.31 32.41
C ILE A 251 11.43 -2.52 32.92
N VAL A 252 10.23 -3.03 32.69
CA VAL A 252 8.98 -2.39 33.14
C VAL A 252 8.96 -2.32 34.67
N LYS A 253 9.22 -3.43 35.39
CA LYS A 253 9.26 -3.49 36.86
C LYS A 253 10.29 -2.53 37.44
N ASP A 254 11.55 -2.63 36.99
CA ASP A 254 12.63 -1.77 37.47
C ASP A 254 12.32 -0.29 37.25
N THR A 255 11.84 0.08 36.04
CA THR A 255 11.63 1.49 35.70
C THR A 255 10.37 2.06 36.30
N CYS A 256 9.23 1.35 36.17
CA CYS A 256 7.93 1.93 36.51
C CYS A 256 7.52 1.66 37.97
N VAL A 257 7.89 0.47 38.52
CA VAL A 257 7.49 0.07 39.88
C VAL A 257 8.56 0.48 40.90
N GLU A 258 9.81 0.00 40.72
CA GLU A 258 10.87 0.22 41.73
C GLU A 258 11.38 1.65 41.70
N LYS A 259 11.73 2.17 40.52
CA LYS A 259 12.24 3.57 40.39
C LYS A 259 11.12 4.62 40.28
N ARG A 260 9.87 4.19 40.10
CA ARG A 260 8.71 5.06 39.86
C ARG A 260 8.96 6.05 38.71
N GLY A 261 9.70 5.61 37.71
CA GLY A 261 10.07 6.37 36.53
C GLY A 261 9.03 6.25 35.39
N LYS A 262 9.42 6.74 34.23
CA LYS A 262 8.62 6.65 32.98
C LYS A 262 9.40 5.84 31.95
N LEU A 263 8.77 4.84 31.37
CA LEU A 263 9.29 4.08 30.24
C LEU A 263 8.71 4.63 28.95
N LEU A 264 9.55 5.10 28.03
CA LEU A 264 9.14 5.60 26.71
C LEU A 264 9.42 4.51 25.66
N ILE A 265 8.39 4.03 25.04
CA ILE A 265 8.47 2.96 24.02
C ILE A 265 8.01 3.56 22.68
N PRO A 266 8.92 3.84 21.73
CA PRO A 266 8.53 4.29 20.41
C PRO A 266 7.88 3.12 19.64
N ALA A 267 6.65 3.33 19.20
CA ALA A 267 5.90 2.34 18.44
C ALA A 267 4.95 3.03 17.45
N PHE A 268 4.71 2.38 16.30
CA PHE A 268 3.65 2.82 15.41
C PHE A 268 2.26 2.62 16.04
N SER A 269 1.32 3.46 15.69
CA SER A 269 -0.06 3.41 16.20
C SER A 269 -0.80 2.11 15.85
N VAL A 270 -0.42 1.45 14.77
CA VAL A 270 -0.99 0.17 14.34
C VAL A 270 0.11 -0.90 14.32
N GLY A 271 -0.21 -2.09 14.83
CA GLY A 271 0.66 -3.24 14.93
C GLY A 271 1.42 -3.28 16.24
N ARG A 272 2.61 -2.67 16.30
CA ARG A 272 3.52 -2.76 17.47
C ARG A 272 2.91 -2.27 18.78
N THR A 273 2.10 -1.21 18.77
CA THR A 273 1.45 -0.71 19.98
C THR A 273 0.48 -1.74 20.58
N GLN A 274 -0.33 -2.41 19.74
CA GLN A 274 -1.25 -3.45 20.18
C GLN A 274 -0.51 -4.68 20.72
N GLU A 275 0.58 -5.09 20.06
CA GLU A 275 1.44 -6.17 20.57
C GLU A 275 2.00 -5.85 21.96
N ILE A 276 2.52 -4.64 22.17
CA ILE A 276 3.07 -4.21 23.47
C ILE A 276 1.99 -4.21 24.55
N VAL A 277 0.79 -3.68 24.24
CA VAL A 277 -0.34 -3.70 25.18
C VAL A 277 -0.75 -5.13 25.54
N HIS A 278 -0.87 -6.00 24.53
CA HIS A 278 -1.17 -7.42 24.75
C HIS A 278 -0.11 -8.12 25.59
N MET A 279 1.18 -7.84 25.33
CA MET A 279 2.28 -8.39 26.11
C MET A 279 2.22 -7.94 27.58
N LEU A 280 1.85 -6.68 27.85
CA LEU A 280 1.71 -6.17 29.21
C LEU A 280 0.51 -6.80 29.92
N ASP A 281 -0.61 -7.00 29.23
CA ASP A 281 -1.81 -7.67 29.74
C ASP A 281 -1.57 -9.11 30.17
N GLN A 282 -0.68 -9.83 29.48
CA GLN A 282 -0.30 -11.22 29.82
C GLN A 282 0.63 -11.30 31.05
N LEU A 283 1.07 -10.17 31.61
CA LEU A 283 2.02 -10.10 32.72
C LEU A 283 1.34 -9.85 34.08
N GLU A 284 0.01 -9.64 34.10
CA GLU A 284 -0.80 -9.60 35.33
C GLU A 284 -1.07 -11.01 35.86
#